data_c4eba0c0a78a973ade85c5dfe8fe1e57
#
_entry.id   c4eba0c0a78a973ade85c5dfe8fe1e57
#
_cell.length_a   1.000
_cell.length_b   1.000
_cell.length_c   1.000
_cell.angle_alpha   90.00
_cell.angle_beta   90.00
_cell.angle_gamma   90.00
#
_symmetry.space_group_name_H-M   'P 1'
#
loop_
_entity.id
_entity.type
_entity.pdbx_description
1 polymer ?
#
loop_
_entity_poly.entity_id
_entity_poly.type
_entity_poly.pdbx_seq_one_letter_code
_entity_poly.pdbx_strand_id
1 'polypeptide(L)'
;MKHALHLSLAVIALSASLATAEEIGCATTTWKLIGANHRVCVYAYDDPTIPGVTCHVSQARTGGVKGSFGLAEDPSQFSLACRQVGPIALPAKMPDSEVVFSENTSLMFKETNIHRFLDRKRNVLVYLAISRRVI
;
A
#
# COMPACT_ATOMS: atom_id res chain seq x y z
N MET A 1 -9.22 27.28 52.83
CA MET A 1 -9.64 27.22 51.42
C MET A 1 -8.57 26.45 50.64
N LYS A 2 -8.87 25.19 50.23
CA LYS A 2 -7.93 24.34 49.53
C LYS A 2 -8.34 24.33 48.06
N HIS A 3 -7.57 25.00 47.21
CA HIS A 3 -7.75 24.91 45.75
C HIS A 3 -7.09 23.64 45.21
N ALA A 4 -7.90 22.68 44.83
CA ALA A 4 -7.42 21.49 44.13
C ALA A 4 -7.22 21.86 42.64
N LEU A 5 -5.96 21.83 42.21
CA LEU A 5 -5.57 22.05 40.82
C LEU A 5 -5.75 20.71 40.07
N HIS A 6 -6.80 20.59 39.27
CA HIS A 6 -6.99 19.44 38.40
C HIS A 6 -6.10 19.59 37.16
N LEU A 7 -5.02 18.82 37.11
CA LEU A 7 -4.13 18.70 35.96
C LEU A 7 -4.77 17.70 34.98
N SER A 8 -5.49 18.23 33.96
CA SER A 8 -6.02 17.40 32.89
C SER A 8 -4.88 17.00 31.95
N LEU A 9 -4.50 15.71 32.01
CA LEU A 9 -3.54 15.13 31.08
C LEU A 9 -4.25 14.86 29.76
N ALA A 10 -4.03 15.71 28.76
CA ALA A 10 -4.51 15.48 27.41
C ALA A 10 -3.63 14.38 26.75
N VAL A 11 -4.18 13.18 26.65
CA VAL A 11 -3.56 12.09 25.88
C VAL A 11 -3.77 12.38 24.40
N ILE A 12 -2.74 12.88 23.73
CA ILE A 12 -2.72 13.01 22.28
C ILE A 12 -2.48 11.61 21.71
N ALA A 13 -3.56 10.94 21.28
CA ALA A 13 -3.46 9.69 20.54
C ALA A 13 -2.88 10.00 19.15
N LEU A 14 -1.62 9.68 18.93
CA LEU A 14 -0.99 9.67 17.61
C LEU A 14 -1.60 8.49 16.84
N SER A 15 -2.67 8.71 16.09
CA SER A 15 -3.21 7.74 15.15
C SER A 15 -2.23 7.64 13.97
N ALA A 16 -1.40 6.60 13.95
CA ALA A 16 -0.66 6.21 12.76
C ALA A 16 -1.69 5.79 11.70
N SER A 17 -1.89 6.64 10.70
CA SER A 17 -2.76 6.34 9.57
C SER A 17 -2.06 5.29 8.72
N LEU A 18 -2.50 4.03 8.83
CA LEU A 18 -2.10 2.98 7.90
C LEU A 18 -2.72 3.31 6.55
N ALA A 19 -1.89 3.38 5.50
CA ALA A 19 -2.39 3.53 4.14
C ALA A 19 -3.24 2.31 3.80
N THR A 20 -4.54 2.51 3.58
CA THR A 20 -5.46 1.48 3.13
C THR A 20 -5.54 1.53 1.61
N ALA A 21 -5.37 0.37 0.96
CA ALA A 21 -5.55 0.24 -0.48
C ALA A 21 -7.04 0.22 -0.82
N GLU A 22 -7.45 1.00 -1.81
CA GLU A 22 -8.80 1.05 -2.35
C GLU A 22 -8.84 0.29 -3.67
N GLU A 23 -9.77 -0.66 -3.82
CA GLU A 23 -9.96 -1.35 -5.10
C GLU A 23 -10.64 -0.42 -6.10
N ILE A 24 -9.96 -0.14 -7.21
CA ILE A 24 -10.48 0.69 -8.30
C ILE A 24 -11.33 -0.15 -9.26
N GLY A 25 -10.92 -1.38 -9.51
CA GLY A 25 -11.64 -2.31 -10.37
C GLY A 25 -10.81 -3.50 -10.80
N CYS A 26 -11.48 -4.45 -11.45
CA CYS A 26 -10.87 -5.68 -11.94
C CYS A 26 -11.27 -5.97 -13.38
N ALA A 27 -10.35 -6.57 -14.12
CA ALA A 27 -10.59 -7.13 -15.46
C ALA A 27 -10.44 -8.65 -15.44
N THR A 28 -11.43 -9.36 -15.97
CA THR A 28 -11.37 -10.82 -16.10
C THR A 28 -10.41 -11.19 -17.22
N THR A 29 -9.47 -12.07 -16.93
CA THR A 29 -8.46 -12.53 -17.88
C THR A 29 -8.74 -13.91 -18.46
N THR A 30 -9.51 -14.74 -17.75
CA THR A 30 -9.85 -16.10 -18.16
C THR A 30 -11.27 -16.44 -17.75
N TRP A 31 -12.09 -16.83 -18.72
CA TRP A 31 -13.44 -17.35 -18.49
C TRP A 31 -13.39 -18.87 -18.32
N LYS A 32 -13.95 -19.36 -17.22
CA LYS A 32 -14.13 -20.79 -16.97
C LYS A 32 -15.62 -21.09 -16.93
N LEU A 33 -16.04 -22.18 -17.59
CA LEU A 33 -17.44 -22.64 -17.52
C LEU A 33 -17.85 -23.11 -16.12
N ILE A 34 -16.89 -23.63 -15.36
CA ILE A 34 -17.09 -24.11 -14.00
C ILE A 34 -15.91 -23.60 -13.16
N GLY A 35 -16.23 -22.97 -12.04
CA GLY A 35 -15.25 -22.39 -11.14
C GLY A 35 -15.09 -20.88 -11.32
N ALA A 36 -14.22 -20.28 -10.52
CA ALA A 36 -14.02 -18.84 -10.53
C ALA A 36 -13.00 -18.41 -11.58
N ASN A 37 -13.27 -17.27 -12.21
CA ASN A 37 -12.44 -16.68 -13.24
C ASN A 37 -11.17 -16.05 -12.65
N HIS A 38 -10.08 -16.11 -13.40
CA HIS A 38 -8.89 -15.31 -13.12
C HIS A 38 -9.14 -13.86 -13.54
N ARG A 39 -8.61 -12.93 -12.77
CA ARG A 39 -8.75 -11.50 -13.00
C ARG A 39 -7.49 -10.74 -12.61
N VAL A 40 -7.32 -9.56 -13.14
CA VAL A 40 -6.34 -8.58 -12.68
C VAL A 40 -7.11 -7.42 -12.05
N CYS A 41 -6.75 -7.09 -10.82
CA CYS A 41 -7.36 -6.00 -10.07
C CYS A 41 -6.38 -4.86 -9.87
N VAL A 42 -6.88 -3.64 -9.91
CA VAL A 42 -6.12 -2.41 -9.66
C VAL A 42 -6.54 -1.85 -8.31
N TYR A 43 -5.56 -1.54 -7.49
CA TYR A 43 -5.74 -0.90 -6.18
C TYR A 43 -4.99 0.42 -6.16
N ALA A 44 -5.61 1.44 -5.58
CA ALA A 44 -4.98 2.72 -5.32
C ALA A 44 -4.62 2.85 -3.85
N TYR A 45 -3.51 3.49 -3.55
CA TYR A 45 -3.18 3.96 -2.21
C TYR A 45 -2.43 5.30 -2.29
N ASP A 46 -2.65 6.13 -1.29
CA ASP A 46 -1.94 7.40 -1.16
C ASP A 46 -0.69 7.21 -0.30
N ASP A 47 0.37 7.94 -0.61
CA ASP A 47 1.56 7.94 0.25
C ASP A 47 1.18 8.46 1.65
N PRO A 48 1.42 7.68 2.72
CA PRO A 48 0.94 8.03 4.05
C PRO A 48 1.64 9.26 4.67
N THR A 49 2.80 9.62 4.15
CA THR A 49 3.62 10.74 4.68
C THR A 49 3.78 11.90 3.70
N ILE A 50 3.49 11.68 2.43
CA ILE A 50 3.62 12.71 1.39
C ILE A 50 2.29 12.89 0.67
N PRO A 51 1.44 13.81 1.14
CA PRO A 51 0.22 14.17 0.42
C PRO A 51 0.53 14.61 -1.01
N GLY A 52 -0.35 14.26 -1.93
CA GLY A 52 -0.20 14.60 -3.35
C GLY A 52 0.48 13.52 -4.20
N VAL A 53 0.76 12.34 -3.63
CA VAL A 53 1.23 11.16 -4.38
C VAL A 53 0.24 10.03 -4.20
N THR A 54 -0.25 9.50 -5.32
CA THR A 54 -1.09 8.29 -5.38
C THR A 54 -0.40 7.23 -6.22
N CYS A 55 -0.38 6.02 -5.72
CA CYS A 55 0.15 4.84 -6.39
C CYS A 55 -0.97 3.89 -6.77
N HIS A 56 -0.88 3.28 -7.94
CA HIS A 56 -1.77 2.23 -8.40
C HIS A 56 -0.98 0.95 -8.59
N VAL A 57 -1.44 -0.11 -7.94
CA VAL A 57 -0.87 -1.46 -8.04
C VAL A 57 -1.85 -2.35 -8.77
N SER A 58 -1.43 -2.97 -9.86
CA SER A 58 -2.21 -4.04 -10.48
C SER A 58 -1.66 -5.38 -10.07
N GLN A 59 -2.55 -6.29 -9.69
CA GLN A 59 -2.20 -7.64 -9.24
C GLN A 59 -3.16 -8.67 -9.84
N ALA A 60 -2.59 -9.83 -10.22
CA ALA A 60 -3.39 -10.98 -10.57
C ALA A 60 -4.12 -11.53 -9.32
N ARG A 61 -5.39 -11.86 -9.48
CA ARG A 61 -6.24 -12.46 -8.47
C ARG A 61 -6.86 -13.74 -9.01
N THR A 62 -6.87 -14.78 -8.19
CA THR A 62 -7.55 -16.03 -8.48
C THR A 62 -8.93 -16.02 -7.85
N GLY A 63 -9.95 -16.40 -8.63
CA GLY A 63 -11.29 -16.57 -8.09
C GLY A 63 -11.44 -17.86 -7.26
N GLY A 64 -12.64 -18.05 -6.65
CA GLY A 64 -12.98 -19.22 -5.85
C GLY A 64 -12.53 -19.12 -4.39
N VAL A 65 -12.36 -20.28 -3.74
CA VAL A 65 -11.97 -20.34 -2.33
C VAL A 65 -10.61 -19.65 -2.10
N LYS A 66 -9.66 -19.85 -3.00
CA LYS A 66 -8.36 -19.15 -2.94
C LYS A 66 -8.52 -17.64 -3.10
N GLY A 67 -9.40 -17.19 -3.99
CA GLY A 67 -9.67 -15.77 -4.23
C GLY A 67 -10.38 -15.10 -3.06
N SER A 68 -11.20 -15.79 -2.29
CA SER A 68 -11.87 -15.24 -1.10
C SER A 68 -10.88 -14.87 0.02
N PHE A 69 -9.69 -15.45 0.02
CA PHE A 69 -8.58 -15.05 0.91
C PHE A 69 -7.67 -13.98 0.29
N GLY A 70 -8.03 -13.38 -0.87
CA GLY A 70 -7.21 -12.40 -1.57
C GLY A 70 -5.96 -12.98 -2.21
N LEU A 71 -5.88 -14.31 -2.41
CA LEU A 71 -4.71 -14.99 -2.96
C LEU A 71 -4.70 -14.93 -4.48
N ALA A 72 -3.53 -14.64 -5.06
CA ALA A 72 -3.26 -14.78 -6.49
C ALA A 72 -2.61 -16.14 -6.79
N GLU A 73 -2.78 -16.67 -8.02
CA GLU A 73 -2.02 -17.84 -8.47
C GLU A 73 -0.52 -17.55 -8.47
N ASP A 74 -0.14 -16.38 -8.98
CA ASP A 74 1.23 -15.86 -8.91
C ASP A 74 1.21 -14.44 -8.35
N PRO A 75 1.31 -14.27 -7.02
CA PRO A 75 1.29 -12.97 -6.38
C PRO A 75 2.52 -12.12 -6.68
N SER A 76 3.54 -12.66 -7.33
CA SER A 76 4.69 -11.90 -7.81
C SER A 76 4.42 -11.13 -9.10
N GLN A 77 3.34 -11.45 -9.83
CA GLN A 77 2.90 -10.71 -11.01
C GLN A 77 2.12 -9.46 -10.59
N PHE A 78 2.80 -8.35 -10.56
CA PHE A 78 2.21 -7.06 -10.29
C PHE A 78 2.90 -5.95 -11.09
N SER A 79 2.23 -4.81 -11.23
CA SER A 79 2.84 -3.58 -11.72
C SER A 79 2.51 -2.42 -10.80
N LEU A 80 3.40 -1.43 -10.76
CA LEU A 80 3.27 -0.24 -9.93
C LEU A 80 3.40 1.01 -10.79
N ALA A 81 2.47 1.95 -10.60
CA ALA A 81 2.54 3.27 -11.20
C ALA A 81 2.18 4.32 -10.15
N CYS A 82 3.11 5.18 -9.78
CA CYS A 82 2.87 6.31 -8.89
C CYS A 82 2.82 7.62 -9.68
N ARG A 83 1.94 8.52 -9.26
CA ARG A 83 1.74 9.82 -9.91
C ARG A 83 1.61 10.93 -8.87
N GLN A 84 2.09 12.10 -9.24
CA GLN A 84 1.77 13.31 -8.53
C GLN A 84 0.33 13.72 -8.90
N VAL A 85 -0.54 13.81 -7.91
CA VAL A 85 -1.96 14.17 -8.06
C VAL A 85 -2.30 15.51 -7.41
N GLY A 86 -1.33 16.13 -6.77
CA GLY A 86 -1.44 17.43 -6.13
C GLY A 86 -0.08 18.04 -5.80
N PRO A 87 -0.04 19.23 -5.18
CA PRO A 87 1.21 19.82 -4.72
C PRO A 87 1.92 18.91 -3.73
N ILE A 88 3.24 18.75 -3.86
CA ILE A 88 4.07 17.96 -2.97
C ILE A 88 4.95 18.89 -2.13
N ALA A 89 4.90 18.74 -0.82
CA ALA A 89 5.84 19.33 0.12
C ALA A 89 6.59 18.21 0.83
N LEU A 90 7.90 18.12 0.61
CA LEU A 90 8.73 17.12 1.27
C LEU A 90 8.96 17.51 2.74
N PRO A 91 8.80 16.58 3.70
CA PRO A 91 9.17 16.82 5.09
C PRO A 91 10.65 17.19 5.22
N ALA A 92 10.98 18.09 6.16
CA ALA A 92 12.34 18.56 6.38
C ALA A 92 13.33 17.43 6.75
N LYS A 93 12.82 16.40 7.44
CA LYS A 93 13.56 15.19 7.83
C LYS A 93 12.92 13.98 7.18
N MET A 94 13.22 13.78 5.92
CA MET A 94 12.73 12.62 5.19
C MET A 94 13.86 11.60 5.03
N PRO A 95 13.64 10.31 5.34
CA PRO A 95 14.62 9.27 5.10
C PRO A 95 14.84 9.07 3.58
N ASP A 96 16.06 8.68 3.21
CA ASP A 96 16.40 8.40 1.80
C ASP A 96 15.69 7.15 1.27
N SER A 97 15.28 6.24 2.16
CA SER A 97 14.53 5.03 1.84
C SER A 97 13.58 4.66 2.97
N GLU A 98 12.37 4.29 2.61
CA GLU A 98 11.33 3.88 3.56
C GLU A 98 10.34 2.91 2.91
N VAL A 99 9.85 1.91 3.68
CA VAL A 99 8.72 1.10 3.26
C VAL A 99 7.44 1.88 3.57
N VAL A 100 6.70 2.23 2.54
CA VAL A 100 5.49 3.06 2.66
C VAL A 100 4.19 2.28 2.58
N PHE A 101 4.26 1.05 2.08
CA PHE A 101 3.13 0.13 2.00
C PHE A 101 3.61 -1.30 2.11
N SER A 102 2.84 -2.13 2.81
CA SER A 102 3.09 -3.56 2.95
C SER A 102 1.77 -4.32 2.94
N GLU A 103 1.67 -5.35 2.14
CA GLU A 103 0.50 -6.22 2.06
C GLU A 103 0.94 -7.68 1.99
N ASN A 104 0.30 -8.53 2.81
CA ASN A 104 0.43 -9.97 2.68
C ASN A 104 -0.31 -10.45 1.44
N THR A 105 0.43 -10.94 0.46
CA THR A 105 -0.10 -11.41 -0.83
C THR A 105 -0.33 -12.91 -0.86
N SER A 106 0.09 -13.64 0.17
CA SER A 106 -0.27 -15.03 0.40
C SER A 106 -0.40 -15.33 1.89
N LEU A 107 -1.17 -16.38 2.24
CA LEU A 107 -1.45 -16.74 3.63
C LEU A 107 -0.19 -17.08 4.46
N MET A 108 0.90 -17.48 3.83
CA MET A 108 2.02 -18.03 4.57
C MET A 108 3.42 -17.57 4.16
N PHE A 109 3.64 -17.06 2.93
CA PHE A 109 5.03 -16.96 2.45
C PHE A 109 5.36 -15.78 1.54
N LYS A 110 4.41 -14.93 1.16
CA LYS A 110 4.69 -13.81 0.24
C LYS A 110 4.09 -12.51 0.74
N GLU A 111 4.90 -11.51 0.72
CA GLU A 111 4.58 -10.14 1.10
C GLU A 111 4.99 -9.21 -0.03
N THR A 112 4.13 -8.28 -0.39
CA THR A 112 4.46 -7.21 -1.33
C THR A 112 4.72 -5.93 -0.55
N ASN A 113 5.91 -5.40 -0.69
CA ASN A 113 6.33 -4.15 -0.08
C ASN A 113 6.57 -3.09 -1.15
N ILE A 114 6.17 -1.86 -0.87
CA ILE A 114 6.52 -0.72 -1.69
C ILE A 114 7.47 0.16 -0.92
N HIS A 115 8.65 0.33 -1.48
CA HIS A 115 9.70 1.20 -0.99
C HIS A 115 9.63 2.53 -1.71
N ARG A 116 9.76 3.62 -0.97
CA ARG A 116 9.96 4.96 -1.49
C ARG A 116 11.42 5.35 -1.29
N PHE A 117 12.06 5.85 -2.35
CA PHE A 117 13.40 6.42 -2.32
C PHE A 117 13.34 7.90 -2.66
N LEU A 118 14.18 8.69 -2.01
CA LEU A 118 14.37 10.09 -2.35
C LEU A 118 15.67 10.26 -3.14
N ASP A 119 15.55 10.56 -4.43
CA ASP A 119 16.70 11.03 -5.23
C ASP A 119 16.87 12.54 -4.99
N ARG A 120 17.71 12.87 -4.02
CA ARG A 120 17.96 14.27 -3.63
C ARG A 120 18.59 15.09 -4.76
N LYS A 121 19.42 14.46 -5.59
CA LYS A 121 20.09 15.14 -6.69
C LYS A 121 19.11 15.65 -7.74
N ARG A 122 18.07 14.87 -8.00
CA ARG A 122 17.05 15.18 -9.01
C ARG A 122 15.75 15.71 -8.42
N ASN A 123 15.64 15.73 -7.09
CA ASN A 123 14.42 16.09 -6.35
C ASN A 123 13.22 15.28 -6.81
N VAL A 124 13.39 13.95 -6.86
CA VAL A 124 12.40 12.99 -7.34
C VAL A 124 12.15 11.91 -6.30
N LEU A 125 10.89 11.52 -6.15
CA LEU A 125 10.49 10.33 -5.41
C LEU A 125 10.39 9.14 -6.35
N VAL A 126 11.02 8.05 -5.98
CA VAL A 126 11.00 6.78 -6.72
C VAL A 126 10.33 5.71 -5.87
N TYR A 127 9.37 5.01 -6.44
CA TYR A 127 8.67 3.93 -5.77
C TYR A 127 9.00 2.60 -6.43
N LEU A 128 9.36 1.63 -5.61
CA LEU A 128 9.74 0.29 -6.03
C LEU A 128 8.89 -0.74 -5.29
N ALA A 129 8.16 -1.56 -6.04
CA ALA A 129 7.45 -2.70 -5.48
C ALA A 129 8.32 -3.95 -5.49
N ILE A 130 8.36 -4.65 -4.36
CA ILE A 130 9.15 -5.87 -4.17
C ILE A 130 8.23 -6.94 -3.59
N SER A 131 8.20 -8.11 -4.24
CA SER A 131 7.62 -9.31 -3.63
C SER A 131 8.71 -10.05 -2.85
N ARG A 132 8.48 -10.24 -1.56
CA ARG A 132 9.38 -10.99 -0.68
C ARG A 132 8.79 -12.36 -0.38
N ARG A 133 9.63 -13.38 -0.47
CA ARG A 133 9.32 -14.69 0.06
C ARG A 133 9.86 -14.77 1.48
N VAL A 134 9.00 -15.04 2.42
CA VAL A 134 9.43 -15.36 3.80
C VAL A 134 9.83 -16.83 3.83
N ILE A 135 11.09 -17.09 4.11
CA ILE A 135 11.67 -18.43 4.20
C ILE A 135 11.78 -18.80 5.67
#